data_a38e993855f515cff9793eb5b0dc4c7d
#
_entry.id   a38e993855f515cff9793eb5b0dc4c7d
#
_cell.length_a   1.000
_cell.length_b   1.000
_cell.length_c   1.000
_cell.angle_alpha   90.00
_cell.angle_beta   90.00
_cell.angle_gamma   90.00
#
_symmetry.space_group_name_H-M   'P 1'
#
loop_
_entity.id
_entity.type
_entity.pdbx_description
1 polymer ?
#
loop_
_entity_poly.entity_id
_entity_poly.type
_entity_poly.pdbx_seq_one_letter_code
_entity_poly.pdbx_strand_id
1 'polypeptide(L)'
;MSFVFGFLGAVLGIIVVGFVIVLIVISKIKKSVGKEEFRKLKELSHNSKEILMEMSETPKSVNGMTTLVEPQVLNDFPDFNKELIYSKIESNLRTVFNEIENLKIEKNQDLELVNDTLLQQINDFKEQNIKIKFDNVVFHKHALKRYEKSNGIATITTSSTLEYNYFDSRKKSNNFLKTQTRYTCKFIYIYDVTKIPKQTSNSVFIINCPNCGAPLTNLEKGECVYCGSHIEEINLKTWKMSSFSDDYSNNQ
;
A
#
# COMPACT_ATOMS: atom_id res chain seq x y z
N MET A 1 29.36 53.82 11.18
CA MET A 1 27.94 53.57 11.53
C MET A 1 26.91 54.05 10.52
N SER A 2 27.18 55.04 9.70
CA SER A 2 26.23 55.64 8.74
C SER A 2 25.84 54.69 7.56
N PHE A 3 26.74 53.83 7.07
CA PHE A 3 26.51 52.95 5.94
C PHE A 3 25.53 51.79 6.24
N VAL A 4 25.52 51.31 7.47
CA VAL A 4 24.65 50.18 7.89
C VAL A 4 23.17 50.62 7.97
N PHE A 5 22.92 51.85 8.42
CA PHE A 5 21.57 52.41 8.47
C PHE A 5 20.99 52.70 7.09
N GLY A 6 21.83 53.11 6.12
CA GLY A 6 21.40 53.29 4.74
C GLY A 6 21.01 51.98 4.05
N PHE A 7 21.76 50.90 4.29
CA PHE A 7 21.50 49.60 3.72
C PHE A 7 20.21 48.96 4.31
N LEU A 8 20.02 49.12 5.63
CA LEU A 8 18.80 48.63 6.29
C LEU A 8 17.53 49.35 5.79
N GLY A 9 17.64 50.69 5.58
CA GLY A 9 16.56 51.49 5.02
C GLY A 9 16.20 51.11 3.57
N ALA A 10 17.20 50.81 2.75
CA ALA A 10 16.99 50.34 1.37
C ALA A 10 16.31 48.96 1.30
N VAL A 11 16.71 48.03 2.15
CA VAL A 11 16.09 46.69 2.24
C VAL A 11 14.63 46.77 2.72
N LEU A 12 14.36 47.59 3.74
CA LEU A 12 13.00 47.85 4.21
C LEU A 12 12.12 48.50 3.13
N GLY A 13 12.67 49.45 2.37
CA GLY A 13 11.99 50.08 1.24
C GLY A 13 11.60 49.09 0.16
N ILE A 14 12.49 48.15 -0.20
CA ILE A 14 12.21 47.11 -1.20
C ILE A 14 11.11 46.14 -0.72
N ILE A 15 11.14 45.79 0.58
CA ILE A 15 10.09 44.91 1.17
C ILE A 15 8.71 45.60 1.14
N VAL A 16 8.65 46.85 1.50
CA VAL A 16 7.40 47.65 1.48
C VAL A 16 6.86 47.79 0.05
N VAL A 17 7.73 48.12 -0.91
CA VAL A 17 7.35 48.20 -2.33
C VAL A 17 6.87 46.84 -2.86
N GLY A 18 7.55 45.74 -2.52
CA GLY A 18 7.12 44.39 -2.87
C GLY A 18 5.74 44.05 -2.30
N PHE A 19 5.51 44.42 -1.03
CA PHE A 19 4.20 44.20 -0.40
C PHE A 19 3.07 45.01 -1.06
N VAL A 20 3.32 46.26 -1.40
CA VAL A 20 2.36 47.14 -2.11
C VAL A 20 2.07 46.56 -3.51
N ILE A 21 3.08 46.06 -4.24
CA ILE A 21 2.86 45.45 -5.55
C ILE A 21 1.98 44.20 -5.41
N VAL A 22 2.24 43.36 -4.42
CA VAL A 22 1.40 42.17 -4.13
C VAL A 22 -0.05 42.56 -3.83
N LEU A 23 -0.27 43.61 -3.03
CA LEU A 23 -1.63 44.08 -2.75
C LEU A 23 -2.31 44.66 -3.99
N ILE A 24 -1.61 45.34 -4.88
CA ILE A 24 -2.13 45.88 -6.14
C ILE A 24 -2.49 44.69 -7.08
N VAL A 25 -1.63 43.68 -7.16
CA VAL A 25 -1.90 42.47 -7.98
C VAL A 25 -3.13 41.73 -7.45
N ILE A 26 -3.23 41.52 -6.13
CA ILE A 26 -4.41 40.88 -5.52
C ILE A 26 -5.67 41.73 -5.77
N SER A 27 -5.58 43.07 -5.68
CA SER A 27 -6.72 43.95 -5.95
C SER A 27 -7.15 43.94 -7.43
N LYS A 28 -6.17 43.88 -8.36
CA LYS A 28 -6.45 43.74 -9.79
C LYS A 28 -7.04 42.37 -10.14
N ILE A 29 -6.53 41.29 -9.53
CA ILE A 29 -7.10 39.94 -9.68
C ILE A 29 -8.53 39.91 -9.12
N LYS A 30 -8.80 40.50 -7.94
CA LYS A 30 -10.15 40.63 -7.39
C LYS A 30 -11.10 41.46 -8.26
N LYS A 31 -10.58 42.39 -9.03
CA LYS A 31 -11.35 43.25 -9.93
C LYS A 31 -11.57 42.62 -11.31
N SER A 32 -10.61 41.78 -11.77
CA SER A 32 -10.65 41.05 -13.04
C SER A 32 -11.48 39.76 -12.95
N VAL A 33 -11.39 39.06 -11.81
CA VAL A 33 -12.26 37.91 -11.48
C VAL A 33 -13.51 38.49 -10.85
N GLY A 34 -14.61 38.56 -11.61
CA GLY A 34 -15.87 39.10 -11.15
C GLY A 34 -16.30 38.45 -9.81
N LYS A 35 -17.02 39.20 -8.97
CA LYS A 35 -17.54 38.70 -7.68
C LYS A 35 -18.24 37.34 -7.80
N GLU A 36 -18.88 37.09 -8.94
CA GLU A 36 -19.54 35.80 -9.22
C GLU A 36 -18.58 34.66 -9.46
N GLU A 37 -17.50 34.87 -10.18
CA GLU A 37 -16.50 33.82 -10.41
C GLU A 37 -15.71 33.47 -9.14
N PHE A 38 -15.43 34.46 -8.29
CA PHE A 38 -14.82 34.21 -6.98
C PHE A 38 -15.77 33.48 -6.04
N ARG A 39 -17.10 33.75 -6.13
CA ARG A 39 -18.11 33.00 -5.40
C ARG A 39 -18.19 31.56 -5.90
N LYS A 40 -18.20 31.35 -7.22
CA LYS A 40 -18.17 30.00 -7.84
C LYS A 40 -16.91 29.20 -7.46
N LEU A 41 -15.73 29.83 -7.44
CA LEU A 41 -14.50 29.19 -7.00
C LEU A 41 -14.56 28.80 -5.52
N LYS A 42 -15.16 29.63 -4.68
CA LYS A 42 -15.35 29.35 -3.26
C LYS A 42 -16.39 28.24 -3.04
N GLU A 43 -17.46 28.22 -3.80
CA GLU A 43 -18.47 27.15 -3.80
C GLU A 43 -17.88 25.83 -4.31
N LEU A 44 -17.08 25.84 -5.38
CA LEU A 44 -16.36 24.67 -5.88
C LEU A 44 -15.35 24.13 -4.85
N SER A 45 -14.65 25.03 -4.14
CA SER A 45 -13.75 24.64 -3.06
C SER A 45 -14.49 24.07 -1.84
N HIS A 46 -15.68 24.57 -1.54
CA HIS A 46 -16.51 24.04 -0.45
C HIS A 46 -17.10 22.69 -0.84
N ASN A 47 -17.70 22.58 -2.02
CA ASN A 47 -18.26 21.33 -2.55
C ASN A 47 -17.18 20.26 -2.70
N SER A 48 -15.95 20.61 -3.10
CA SER A 48 -14.85 19.63 -3.17
C SER A 48 -14.46 19.09 -1.79
N LYS A 49 -14.53 19.91 -0.73
CA LYS A 49 -14.30 19.46 0.65
C LYS A 49 -15.42 18.56 1.15
N GLU A 50 -16.67 18.91 0.87
CA GLU A 50 -17.83 18.08 1.22
C GLU A 50 -17.79 16.74 0.49
N ILE A 51 -17.50 16.73 -0.81
CA ILE A 51 -17.33 15.49 -1.59
C ILE A 51 -16.20 14.63 -1.05
N LEU A 52 -15.06 15.23 -0.71
CA LEU A 52 -13.94 14.50 -0.10
C LEU A 52 -14.31 13.94 1.28
N MET A 53 -15.08 14.67 2.06
CA MET A 53 -15.57 14.24 3.36
C MET A 53 -16.57 13.10 3.23
N GLU A 54 -17.55 13.22 2.33
CA GLU A 54 -18.52 12.18 2.00
C GLU A 54 -17.82 10.91 1.45
N MET A 55 -16.84 11.07 0.55
CA MET A 55 -16.02 9.96 0.05
C MET A 55 -15.19 9.29 1.15
N SER A 56 -14.80 10.01 2.20
CA SER A 56 -14.07 9.45 3.34
C SER A 56 -14.99 8.73 4.32
N GLU A 57 -16.28 9.05 4.35
CA GLU A 57 -17.28 8.45 5.24
C GLU A 57 -18.02 7.27 4.61
N THR A 58 -18.14 7.25 3.28
CA THR A 58 -18.84 6.18 2.57
C THR A 58 -17.92 4.98 2.35
N PRO A 59 -18.28 3.79 2.87
CA PRO A 59 -17.49 2.57 2.65
C PRO A 59 -17.34 2.25 1.17
N LYS A 60 -16.09 2.04 0.73
CA LYS A 60 -15.81 1.67 -0.66
C LYS A 60 -16.39 0.30 -0.99
N SER A 61 -16.88 0.14 -2.19
CA SER A 61 -17.33 -1.16 -2.69
C SER A 61 -16.15 -2.04 -3.08
N VAL A 62 -16.27 -3.35 -2.86
CA VAL A 62 -15.28 -4.33 -3.36
C VAL A 62 -15.34 -4.43 -4.88
N ASN A 63 -14.19 -4.68 -5.48
CA ASN A 63 -14.07 -4.97 -6.90
C ASN A 63 -13.76 -6.47 -7.09
N GLY A 64 -14.79 -7.28 -7.26
CA GLY A 64 -14.61 -8.72 -7.39
C GLY A 64 -15.89 -9.42 -7.87
N MET A 65 -15.73 -10.67 -8.28
CA MET A 65 -16.77 -11.54 -8.82
C MET A 65 -16.76 -12.92 -8.13
N THR A 66 -16.92 -12.92 -6.80
CA THR A 66 -16.81 -14.15 -5.97
C THR A 66 -17.66 -15.27 -6.51
N THR A 67 -18.91 -15.02 -6.92
CA THR A 67 -19.84 -16.03 -7.45
C THR A 67 -19.36 -16.69 -8.74
N LEU A 68 -18.50 -16.05 -9.51
CA LEU A 68 -17.92 -16.60 -10.73
C LEU A 68 -16.53 -17.22 -10.49
N VAL A 69 -15.80 -16.72 -9.53
CA VAL A 69 -14.42 -17.15 -9.26
C VAL A 69 -14.38 -18.35 -8.32
N GLU A 70 -15.18 -18.37 -7.27
CA GLU A 70 -15.20 -19.43 -6.26
C GLU A 70 -15.43 -20.82 -6.84
N PRO A 71 -16.41 -21.05 -7.75
CA PRO A 71 -16.59 -22.36 -8.36
C PRO A 71 -15.38 -22.85 -9.17
N GLN A 72 -14.62 -21.95 -9.78
CA GLN A 72 -13.41 -22.30 -10.53
C GLN A 72 -12.31 -22.79 -9.58
N VAL A 73 -12.16 -22.13 -8.42
CA VAL A 73 -11.20 -22.57 -7.41
C VAL A 73 -11.61 -23.92 -6.82
N LEU A 74 -12.88 -24.08 -6.46
CA LEU A 74 -13.43 -25.33 -5.89
C LEU A 74 -13.32 -26.52 -6.83
N ASN A 75 -13.43 -26.30 -8.14
CA ASN A 75 -13.22 -27.36 -9.14
C ASN A 75 -11.78 -27.92 -9.09
N ASP A 76 -10.80 -27.09 -8.83
CA ASP A 76 -9.38 -27.48 -8.76
C ASP A 76 -8.92 -27.84 -7.34
N PHE A 77 -9.55 -27.25 -6.33
CA PHE A 77 -9.24 -27.40 -4.90
C PHE A 77 -10.56 -27.54 -4.12
N PRO A 78 -11.12 -28.77 -4.02
CA PRO A 78 -12.40 -29.00 -3.35
C PRO A 78 -12.44 -28.55 -1.88
N ASP A 79 -11.28 -28.57 -1.19
CA ASP A 79 -11.14 -28.16 0.22
C ASP A 79 -10.93 -26.64 0.36
N PHE A 80 -11.04 -25.87 -0.71
CA PHE A 80 -10.88 -24.43 -0.66
C PHE A 80 -11.97 -23.79 0.21
N ASN A 81 -11.54 -22.90 1.10
CA ASN A 81 -12.41 -22.11 1.97
C ASN A 81 -12.11 -20.62 1.81
N LYS A 82 -13.02 -19.88 1.20
CA LYS A 82 -12.87 -18.44 0.99
C LYS A 82 -12.82 -17.66 2.29
N GLU A 83 -13.57 -18.08 3.31
CA GLU A 83 -13.59 -17.38 4.61
C GLU A 83 -12.22 -17.46 5.30
N LEU A 84 -11.50 -18.57 5.11
CA LEU A 84 -10.12 -18.70 5.57
C LEU A 84 -9.19 -17.70 4.85
N ILE A 85 -9.37 -17.50 3.54
CA ILE A 85 -8.61 -16.50 2.77
C ILE A 85 -8.93 -15.11 3.29
N TYR A 86 -10.19 -14.77 3.54
CA TYR A 86 -10.61 -13.48 4.06
C TYR A 86 -10.03 -13.21 5.45
N SER A 87 -10.07 -14.20 6.34
CA SER A 87 -9.42 -14.12 7.65
C SER A 87 -7.90 -13.91 7.55
N LYS A 88 -7.23 -14.61 6.62
CA LYS A 88 -5.80 -14.40 6.34
C LYS A 88 -5.50 -12.99 5.81
N ILE A 89 -6.37 -12.41 4.98
CA ILE A 89 -6.21 -11.02 4.52
C ILE A 89 -6.20 -10.07 5.71
N GLU A 90 -7.20 -10.18 6.59
CA GLU A 90 -7.32 -9.31 7.75
C GLU A 90 -6.12 -9.44 8.70
N SER A 91 -5.75 -10.67 9.04
CA SER A 91 -4.61 -10.95 9.91
C SER A 91 -3.30 -10.42 9.32
N ASN A 92 -3.04 -10.74 8.04
CA ASN A 92 -1.82 -10.37 7.36
C ASN A 92 -1.68 -8.84 7.19
N LEU A 93 -2.75 -8.15 6.79
CA LEU A 93 -2.71 -6.69 6.65
C LEU A 93 -2.54 -5.99 8.00
N ARG A 94 -3.17 -6.49 9.08
CA ARG A 94 -2.92 -5.97 10.43
C ARG A 94 -1.46 -6.15 10.85
N THR A 95 -0.86 -7.30 10.55
CA THR A 95 0.57 -7.56 10.81
C THR A 95 1.44 -6.60 10.02
N VAL A 96 1.18 -6.43 8.71
CA VAL A 96 1.91 -5.47 7.85
C VAL A 96 1.82 -4.04 8.40
N PHE A 97 0.63 -3.58 8.81
CA PHE A 97 0.47 -2.25 9.38
C PHE A 97 1.27 -2.08 10.68
N ASN A 98 1.23 -3.09 11.55
CA ASN A 98 2.01 -3.10 12.80
C ASN A 98 3.53 -3.09 12.52
N GLU A 99 4.01 -3.86 11.54
CA GLU A 99 5.42 -3.91 11.15
C GLU A 99 5.91 -2.58 10.57
N ILE A 100 5.08 -1.92 9.74
CA ILE A 100 5.37 -0.57 9.22
C ILE A 100 5.40 0.46 10.34
N GLU A 101 4.45 0.42 11.27
CA GLU A 101 4.36 1.36 12.39
C GLU A 101 5.56 1.23 13.34
N ASN A 102 5.95 -0.01 13.64
CA ASN A 102 7.08 -0.31 14.53
C ASN A 102 8.42 -0.31 13.80
N LEU A 103 8.43 -0.16 12.48
CA LEU A 103 9.61 -0.23 11.63
C LEU A 103 10.42 -1.54 11.85
N LYS A 104 9.73 -2.66 12.05
CA LYS A 104 10.34 -3.95 12.37
C LYS A 104 9.53 -5.09 11.75
N ILE A 105 10.19 -6.02 11.08
CA ILE A 105 9.58 -7.25 10.58
C ILE A 105 9.62 -8.33 11.67
N GLU A 106 8.49 -8.99 11.86
CA GLU A 106 8.36 -10.19 12.67
C GLU A 106 8.33 -11.43 11.77
N LYS A 107 8.89 -12.55 12.25
CA LYS A 107 8.84 -13.81 11.50
C LYS A 107 7.38 -14.30 11.44
N ASN A 108 6.78 -14.18 10.27
CA ASN A 108 5.44 -14.70 9.98
C ASN A 108 5.49 -15.57 8.72
N GLN A 109 5.14 -16.84 8.84
CA GLN A 109 5.15 -17.80 7.72
C GLN A 109 4.15 -17.43 6.61
N ASP A 110 3.03 -16.78 6.96
CA ASP A 110 2.01 -16.35 5.98
C ASP A 110 2.46 -15.13 5.16
N LEU A 111 3.44 -14.34 5.65
CA LEU A 111 4.00 -13.15 5.00
C LEU A 111 5.40 -13.38 4.40
N GLU A 112 5.94 -14.59 4.48
CA GLU A 112 7.30 -14.92 4.02
C GLU A 112 7.58 -14.40 2.59
N LEU A 113 6.61 -14.50 1.69
CA LEU A 113 6.77 -14.10 0.28
C LEU A 113 6.70 -12.58 0.05
N VAL A 114 6.24 -11.82 1.02
CA VAL A 114 6.16 -10.33 0.95
C VAL A 114 7.20 -9.65 1.83
N ASN A 115 7.91 -10.41 2.66
CA ASN A 115 8.86 -9.87 3.63
C ASN A 115 9.98 -9.03 3.01
N ASP A 116 10.53 -9.42 1.86
CA ASP A 116 11.62 -8.68 1.21
C ASP A 116 11.15 -7.30 0.74
N THR A 117 9.96 -7.22 0.13
CA THR A 117 9.38 -5.95 -0.32
C THR A 117 9.03 -5.05 0.88
N LEU A 118 8.49 -5.65 1.93
CA LEU A 118 8.14 -4.93 3.16
C LEU A 118 9.39 -4.44 3.89
N LEU A 119 10.45 -5.25 3.95
CA LEU A 119 11.75 -4.89 4.53
C LEU A 119 12.35 -3.67 3.82
N GLN A 120 12.32 -3.66 2.49
CA GLN A 120 12.79 -2.53 1.71
C GLN A 120 12.00 -1.26 2.06
N GLN A 121 10.67 -1.31 2.08
CA GLN A 121 9.82 -0.19 2.45
C GLN A 121 10.09 0.32 3.89
N ILE A 122 10.27 -0.60 4.84
CA ILE A 122 10.59 -0.26 6.24
C ILE A 122 11.96 0.42 6.33
N ASN A 123 12.96 -0.06 5.58
CA ASN A 123 14.28 0.55 5.56
C ASN A 123 14.24 1.97 4.96
N ASP A 124 13.50 2.17 3.88
CA ASP A 124 13.29 3.50 3.29
C ASP A 124 12.65 4.47 4.29
N PHE A 125 11.68 4.01 5.08
CA PHE A 125 11.06 4.82 6.13
C PHE A 125 12.04 5.14 7.26
N LYS A 126 12.89 4.20 7.66
CA LYS A 126 13.95 4.43 8.67
C LYS A 126 14.96 5.47 8.20
N GLU A 127 15.50 5.31 6.99
CA GLU A 127 16.50 6.21 6.42
C GLU A 127 15.97 7.65 6.28
N GLN A 128 14.71 7.80 5.89
CA GLN A 128 14.06 9.09 5.72
C GLN A 128 13.43 9.62 7.02
N ASN A 129 13.55 8.91 8.15
CA ASN A 129 12.91 9.23 9.44
C ASN A 129 11.39 9.46 9.31
N ILE A 130 10.74 8.69 8.48
CA ILE A 130 9.29 8.75 8.25
C ILE A 130 8.59 7.91 9.32
N LYS A 131 7.56 8.51 9.94
CA LYS A 131 6.69 7.83 10.91
C LYS A 131 5.31 7.69 10.32
N ILE A 132 4.84 6.45 10.25
CA ILE A 132 3.51 6.07 9.81
C ILE A 132 2.77 5.47 11.00
N LYS A 133 1.46 5.74 11.12
CA LYS A 133 0.60 5.09 12.11
C LYS A 133 -0.75 4.75 11.51
N PHE A 134 -1.29 3.63 11.95
CA PHE A 134 -2.62 3.16 11.60
C PHE A 134 -3.42 2.95 12.87
N ASP A 135 -4.60 3.53 12.95
CA ASP A 135 -5.50 3.39 14.10
C ASP A 135 -6.91 3.06 13.61
N ASN A 136 -7.69 2.37 14.44
CA ASN A 136 -9.07 2.01 14.14
C ASN A 136 -9.25 1.28 12.80
N VAL A 137 -8.42 0.27 12.53
CA VAL A 137 -8.50 -0.52 11.29
C VAL A 137 -9.74 -1.40 11.30
N VAL A 138 -10.68 -1.14 10.40
CA VAL A 138 -11.94 -1.87 10.22
C VAL A 138 -12.01 -2.43 8.80
N PHE A 139 -12.24 -3.73 8.67
CA PHE A 139 -12.51 -4.38 7.39
C PHE A 139 -14.02 -4.44 7.16
N HIS A 140 -14.46 -4.11 5.95
CA HIS A 140 -15.88 -4.07 5.62
C HIS A 140 -16.31 -5.26 4.77
N LYS A 141 -15.65 -5.47 3.63
CA LYS A 141 -16.02 -6.52 2.67
C LYS A 141 -14.78 -7.09 1.98
N HIS A 142 -14.90 -8.36 1.60
CA HIS A 142 -13.92 -9.08 0.79
C HIS A 142 -14.62 -9.69 -0.43
N ALA A 143 -13.88 -9.84 -1.53
CA ALA A 143 -14.32 -10.55 -2.70
C ALA A 143 -13.15 -11.24 -3.41
N LEU A 144 -13.42 -12.38 -4.02
CA LEU A 144 -12.52 -12.99 -4.99
C LEU A 144 -12.65 -12.22 -6.31
N LYS A 145 -11.50 -11.78 -6.87
CA LYS A 145 -11.45 -10.97 -8.08
C LYS A 145 -11.05 -11.80 -9.30
N ARG A 146 -10.10 -12.70 -9.15
CA ARG A 146 -9.55 -13.51 -10.24
C ARG A 146 -8.94 -14.78 -9.71
N TYR A 147 -9.01 -15.83 -10.49
CA TYR A 147 -8.31 -17.08 -10.29
C TYR A 147 -7.52 -17.46 -11.55
N GLU A 148 -6.31 -17.94 -11.36
CA GLU A 148 -5.42 -18.40 -12.43
C GLU A 148 -4.68 -19.64 -11.94
N LYS A 149 -4.49 -20.62 -12.83
CA LYS A 149 -3.73 -21.83 -12.54
C LYS A 149 -2.83 -22.15 -13.73
N SER A 150 -1.53 -22.09 -13.49
CA SER A 150 -0.53 -22.37 -14.53
C SER A 150 0.82 -22.74 -13.88
N ASN A 151 1.60 -23.52 -14.61
CA ASN A 151 3.01 -23.80 -14.28
C ASN A 151 3.25 -24.25 -12.84
N GLY A 152 2.40 -25.11 -12.29
CA GLY A 152 2.54 -25.62 -10.93
C GLY A 152 2.02 -24.71 -9.82
N ILE A 153 1.54 -23.51 -10.18
CA ILE A 153 1.07 -22.48 -9.25
C ILE A 153 -0.39 -22.13 -9.54
N ALA A 154 -1.19 -22.07 -8.50
CA ALA A 154 -2.52 -21.46 -8.53
C ALA A 154 -2.47 -20.11 -7.82
N THR A 155 -3.09 -19.09 -8.40
CA THR A 155 -3.12 -17.73 -7.87
C THR A 155 -4.56 -17.26 -7.72
N ILE A 156 -4.88 -16.74 -6.52
CA ILE A 156 -6.13 -16.04 -6.25
C ILE A 156 -5.82 -14.57 -6.02
N THR A 157 -6.48 -13.70 -6.78
CA THR A 157 -6.48 -12.26 -6.53
C THR A 157 -7.77 -11.89 -5.83
N THR A 158 -7.66 -11.14 -4.74
CA THR A 158 -8.78 -10.67 -3.92
C THR A 158 -8.88 -9.16 -3.93
N SER A 159 -10.04 -8.64 -3.57
CA SER A 159 -10.27 -7.22 -3.29
C SER A 159 -10.90 -7.10 -1.91
N SER A 160 -10.35 -6.26 -1.08
CA SER A 160 -10.79 -6.04 0.31
C SER A 160 -10.95 -4.56 0.58
N THR A 161 -12.08 -4.17 1.14
CA THR A 161 -12.33 -2.78 1.53
C THR A 161 -12.14 -2.61 3.02
N LEU A 162 -11.41 -1.59 3.39
CA LEU A 162 -11.14 -1.26 4.79
C LEU A 162 -11.07 0.24 5.02
N GLU A 163 -11.25 0.63 6.26
CA GLU A 163 -11.01 1.99 6.73
C GLU A 163 -10.05 1.99 7.91
N TYR A 164 -9.32 3.06 8.06
CA TYR A 164 -8.43 3.31 9.19
C TYR A 164 -8.16 4.80 9.34
N ASN A 165 -7.73 5.20 10.52
CA ASN A 165 -7.14 6.51 10.74
C ASN A 165 -5.65 6.43 10.42
N TYR A 166 -5.18 7.27 9.51
CA TYR A 166 -3.81 7.26 8.99
C TYR A 166 -3.06 8.52 9.39
N PHE A 167 -1.88 8.35 9.93
CA PHE A 167 -0.92 9.42 10.21
C PHE A 167 0.36 9.21 9.39
N ASP A 168 0.85 10.28 8.78
CA ASP A 168 2.10 10.31 8.01
C ASP A 168 2.86 11.58 8.37
N SER A 169 4.05 11.44 8.95
CA SER A 169 4.89 12.56 9.41
C SER A 169 5.34 13.50 8.29
N ARG A 170 5.26 13.10 7.02
CA ARG A 170 5.55 13.95 5.85
C ARG A 170 4.44 14.97 5.57
N LYS A 171 3.23 14.70 6.03
CA LYS A 171 2.09 15.58 5.84
C LYS A 171 2.15 16.73 6.84
N LYS A 172 1.80 17.94 6.41
CA LYS A 172 1.80 19.15 7.25
C LYS A 172 0.82 19.10 8.43
N SER A 173 -0.16 18.21 8.38
CA SER A 173 -1.14 18.03 9.45
C SER A 173 -0.67 16.92 10.39
N ASN A 174 -0.52 17.24 11.66
CA ASN A 174 -0.24 16.25 12.72
C ASN A 174 -1.49 15.45 13.13
N ASN A 175 -2.59 15.57 12.40
CA ASN A 175 -3.84 14.89 12.70
C ASN A 175 -3.95 13.59 11.91
N PHE A 176 -4.57 12.59 12.52
CA PHE A 176 -5.01 11.39 11.83
C PHE A 176 -6.07 11.75 10.78
N LEU A 177 -5.93 11.18 9.59
CA LEU A 177 -6.90 11.32 8.50
C LEU A 177 -7.66 10.00 8.36
N LYS A 178 -8.99 10.06 8.47
CA LYS A 178 -9.84 8.90 8.15
C LYS A 178 -9.65 8.57 6.67
N THR A 179 -9.22 7.35 6.40
CA THR A 179 -8.93 6.85 5.06
C THR A 179 -9.77 5.62 4.80
N GLN A 180 -10.47 5.61 3.68
CA GLN A 180 -11.15 4.44 3.16
C GLN A 180 -10.51 4.02 1.86
N THR A 181 -10.11 2.76 1.77
CA THR A 181 -9.38 2.25 0.62
C THR A 181 -9.76 0.80 0.29
N ARG A 182 -9.28 0.34 -0.84
CA ARG A 182 -9.30 -1.07 -1.24
C ARG A 182 -7.89 -1.60 -1.31
N TYR A 183 -7.69 -2.78 -0.76
CA TYR A 183 -6.48 -3.55 -0.95
C TYR A 183 -6.73 -4.69 -1.93
N THR A 184 -5.84 -4.84 -2.88
CA THR A 184 -5.74 -6.01 -3.73
C THR A 184 -4.66 -6.91 -3.16
N CYS A 185 -5.02 -8.14 -2.74
CA CYS A 185 -4.07 -9.13 -2.25
C CYS A 185 -4.03 -10.32 -3.21
N LYS A 186 -2.83 -10.88 -3.41
CA LYS A 186 -2.66 -12.12 -4.18
C LYS A 186 -2.22 -13.23 -3.23
N PHE A 187 -2.87 -14.37 -3.36
CA PHE A 187 -2.50 -15.60 -2.67
C PHE A 187 -2.07 -16.62 -3.69
N ILE A 188 -1.02 -17.35 -3.38
CA ILE A 188 -0.55 -18.45 -4.21
C ILE A 188 -0.65 -19.78 -3.45
N TYR A 189 -0.86 -20.82 -4.23
CA TYR A 189 -0.80 -22.21 -3.80
C TYR A 189 0.08 -22.97 -4.79
N ILE A 190 1.14 -23.60 -4.31
CA ILE A 190 2.05 -24.39 -5.13
C ILE A 190 1.54 -25.83 -5.12
N TYR A 191 0.98 -26.28 -6.24
CA TYR A 191 0.45 -27.63 -6.38
C TYR A 191 1.41 -28.61 -7.05
N ASP A 192 2.39 -28.09 -7.80
CA ASP A 192 3.37 -28.91 -8.52
C ASP A 192 4.68 -28.15 -8.69
N VAL A 193 5.66 -28.45 -7.84
CA VAL A 193 7.00 -27.79 -7.85
C VAL A 193 7.80 -28.10 -9.11
N THR A 194 7.53 -29.25 -9.76
CA THR A 194 8.30 -29.69 -10.94
C THR A 194 8.00 -28.87 -12.17
N LYS A 195 6.82 -28.25 -12.21
CA LYS A 195 6.34 -27.39 -13.32
C LYS A 195 6.74 -25.92 -13.18
N ILE A 196 7.30 -25.53 -12.04
CA ILE A 196 7.74 -24.15 -11.85
C ILE A 196 8.97 -23.90 -12.73
N PRO A 197 8.97 -22.89 -13.61
CA PRO A 197 10.08 -22.59 -14.48
C PRO A 197 11.35 -22.31 -13.68
N LYS A 198 12.45 -23.02 -13.96
CA LYS A 198 13.73 -22.91 -13.24
C LYS A 198 14.48 -21.58 -13.48
N GLN A 199 14.06 -20.79 -14.44
CA GLN A 199 14.66 -19.49 -14.79
C GLN A 199 13.63 -18.56 -15.40
N THR A 200 13.24 -17.55 -14.65
CA THR A 200 12.85 -16.29 -15.24
C THR A 200 13.31 -15.21 -14.29
N SER A 201 14.24 -14.38 -14.74
CA SER A 201 14.79 -13.20 -14.02
C SER A 201 13.72 -12.17 -13.62
N ASN A 202 12.46 -12.42 -13.94
CA ASN A 202 11.26 -11.67 -13.56
C ASN A 202 10.21 -12.52 -12.81
N SER A 203 10.54 -13.76 -12.40
CA SER A 203 9.60 -14.54 -11.60
C SER A 203 9.64 -14.05 -10.15
N VAL A 204 8.53 -13.52 -9.71
CA VAL A 204 8.20 -12.99 -8.36
C VAL A 204 8.36 -14.04 -7.25
N PHE A 205 8.82 -15.26 -7.57
CA PHE A 205 8.88 -16.40 -6.67
C PHE A 205 10.30 -16.97 -6.59
N ILE A 206 11.21 -16.21 -6.00
CA ILE A 206 12.47 -16.79 -5.51
C ILE A 206 12.20 -17.20 -4.07
N ILE A 207 11.99 -18.51 -3.86
CA ILE A 207 12.00 -19.07 -2.51
C ILE A 207 13.46 -19.13 -2.09
N ASN A 208 13.85 -18.33 -1.12
CA ASN A 208 15.20 -18.30 -0.59
C ASN A 208 15.35 -19.30 0.58
N CYS A 209 16.50 -19.90 0.70
CA CYS A 209 16.83 -20.75 1.85
C CYS A 209 16.77 -19.93 3.15
N PRO A 210 15.98 -20.35 4.16
CA PRO A 210 15.84 -19.58 5.41
C PRO A 210 17.15 -19.52 6.22
N ASN A 211 18.13 -20.40 5.91
CA ASN A 211 19.39 -20.46 6.61
C ASN A 211 20.49 -19.61 5.94
N CYS A 212 20.62 -19.66 4.60
CA CYS A 212 21.71 -18.98 3.90
C CYS A 212 21.25 -17.91 2.90
N GLY A 213 19.94 -17.71 2.71
CA GLY A 213 19.38 -16.74 1.77
C GLY A 213 19.54 -17.10 0.28
N ALA A 214 20.18 -18.21 -0.06
CA ALA A 214 20.39 -18.61 -1.45
C ALA A 214 19.07 -19.08 -2.09
N PRO A 215 18.86 -18.81 -3.40
CA PRO A 215 17.65 -19.23 -4.10
C PRO A 215 17.57 -20.77 -4.12
N LEU A 216 16.40 -21.29 -3.72
CA LEU A 216 16.12 -22.72 -3.73
C LEU A 216 15.76 -23.16 -5.16
N THR A 217 16.75 -23.70 -5.87
CA THR A 217 16.60 -24.17 -7.24
C THR A 217 16.08 -25.60 -7.36
N ASN A 218 16.09 -26.35 -6.25
CA ASN A 218 15.64 -27.74 -6.20
C ASN A 218 14.96 -28.06 -4.86
N LEU A 219 13.64 -27.91 -4.83
CA LEU A 219 12.82 -28.19 -3.65
C LEU A 219 12.51 -29.68 -3.45
N GLU A 220 12.79 -30.54 -4.48
CA GLU A 220 12.47 -31.97 -4.43
C GLU A 220 13.35 -32.73 -3.44
N LYS A 221 14.56 -32.25 -3.15
CA LYS A 221 15.52 -32.93 -2.26
C LYS A 221 15.34 -32.59 -0.79
N GLY A 222 14.49 -31.64 -0.43
CA GLY A 222 14.31 -31.21 0.97
C GLY A 222 15.60 -30.64 1.61
N GLU A 223 16.64 -30.32 0.80
CA GLU A 223 17.90 -29.78 1.26
C GLU A 223 18.36 -28.63 0.37
N CYS A 224 18.91 -27.60 0.98
CA CYS A 224 19.51 -26.48 0.26
C CYS A 224 20.80 -26.93 -0.42
N VAL A 225 20.89 -26.77 -1.76
CA VAL A 225 22.06 -27.14 -2.54
C VAL A 225 23.30 -26.29 -2.22
N TYR A 226 23.15 -25.16 -1.55
CA TYR A 226 24.24 -24.25 -1.21
C TYR A 226 24.82 -24.46 0.20
N CYS A 227 23.95 -24.71 1.19
CA CYS A 227 24.38 -24.82 2.58
C CYS A 227 24.06 -26.17 3.22
N GLY A 228 23.42 -27.10 2.50
CA GLY A 228 23.04 -28.42 2.99
C GLY A 228 22.00 -28.42 4.12
N SER A 229 21.47 -27.27 4.51
CA SER A 229 20.45 -27.26 5.54
C SER A 229 19.19 -27.94 5.05
N HIS A 230 18.63 -28.79 5.92
CA HIS A 230 17.35 -29.42 5.68
C HIS A 230 16.28 -28.32 5.58
N ILE A 231 15.60 -28.29 4.45
CA ILE A 231 14.45 -27.42 4.23
C ILE A 231 13.30 -28.28 4.73
N GLU A 232 12.83 -28.00 5.96
CA GLU A 232 11.53 -28.50 6.36
C GLU A 232 10.58 -28.14 5.21
N GLU A 233 9.79 -29.11 4.73
CA GLU A 233 8.82 -28.88 3.66
C GLU A 233 8.07 -27.61 4.06
N ILE A 234 8.51 -26.48 3.50
CA ILE A 234 7.73 -25.25 3.56
C ILE A 234 6.38 -25.74 3.15
N ASN A 235 5.35 -25.54 3.98
CA ASN A 235 4.04 -26.11 3.70
C ASN A 235 3.51 -25.42 2.42
N LEU A 236 4.03 -25.90 1.28
CA LEU A 236 3.77 -25.37 -0.07
C LEU A 236 2.32 -25.60 -0.48
N LYS A 237 1.68 -26.60 0.16
CA LYS A 237 0.28 -26.94 -0.04
C LYS A 237 -0.66 -26.11 0.85
N THR A 238 -0.38 -24.81 0.96
CA THR A 238 -1.24 -23.85 1.65
C THR A 238 -1.27 -22.53 0.88
N TRP A 239 -2.38 -21.83 0.98
CA TRP A 239 -2.51 -20.50 0.38
C TRP A 239 -1.69 -19.48 1.20
N LYS A 240 -0.64 -18.90 0.59
CA LYS A 240 0.20 -17.86 1.18
C LYS A 240 0.03 -16.55 0.44
N MET A 241 0.04 -15.43 1.17
CA MET A 241 0.02 -14.11 0.56
C MET A 241 1.34 -13.83 -0.15
N SER A 242 1.28 -13.53 -1.46
CA SER A 242 2.46 -13.24 -2.29
C SER A 242 2.62 -11.74 -2.60
N SER A 243 1.55 -10.98 -2.54
CA SER A 243 1.60 -9.52 -2.68
C SER A 243 0.36 -8.85 -2.12
N PHE A 244 0.50 -7.60 -1.77
CA PHE A 244 -0.61 -6.70 -1.43
C PHE A 244 -0.33 -5.32 -2.03
N SER A 245 -1.38 -4.60 -2.38
CA SER A 245 -1.29 -3.20 -2.82
C SER A 245 -2.60 -2.49 -2.51
N ASP A 246 -2.53 -1.22 -2.18
CA ASP A 246 -3.72 -0.38 -2.09
C ASP A 246 -4.05 0.28 -3.44
N ASP A 247 -5.31 0.67 -3.62
CA ASP A 247 -5.76 1.32 -4.86
C ASP A 247 -5.20 2.74 -5.02
N TYR A 248 -4.67 3.35 -3.95
CA TYR A 248 -4.05 4.67 -4.00
C TYR A 248 -2.62 4.62 -4.54
N SER A 249 -1.85 3.58 -4.24
CA SER A 249 -0.48 3.43 -4.72
C SER A 249 -0.38 3.13 -6.21
N ASN A 250 -1.45 2.63 -6.83
CA ASN A 250 -1.49 2.31 -8.26
C ASN A 250 -1.87 3.52 -9.15
N ASN A 251 -2.15 4.69 -8.58
CA ASN A 251 -2.57 5.90 -9.29
C ASN A 251 -1.52 7.03 -9.20
N GLN A 252 -0.32 6.75 -8.71
CA GLN A 252 0.84 7.60 -8.73
C GLN A 252 1.91 6.99 -9.66
#